data_cc36af9b6b8b93add20d73646051e91f
#
_entry.id   cc36af9b6b8b93add20d73646051e91f
#
_cell.length_a   1.000
_cell.length_b   1.000
_cell.length_c   1.000
_cell.angle_alpha   90.00
_cell.angle_beta   90.00
_cell.angle_gamma   90.00
#
_symmetry.space_group_name_H-M   'P 1'
#
loop_
_entity.id
_entity.type
_entity.pdbx_description
1 polymer ?
#
loop_
_entity_poly.entity_id
_entity_poly.type
_entity_poly.pdbx_seq_one_letter_code
_entity_poly.pdbx_strand_id
1 'polypeptide(L)'
;MRFIIVVILAISIGAAVFANAGYVERKLLRADPDTLPADATLLHFAVSRGQPLFMVHCAACHGISGAGDPAKGVPNLADGDWLYGNGRVAEIEQIIEYGIRSRNSRAWSLAIMPAYARPHPNPAEKNIRALAPDEISDLIEFLFRRQGRQAVAAAAARGAALYTGDAGCYDCHSVDAKGDSAIGAPNLADAITLYGDGSRDALYQSIAYGRQGVCPAWIKKLNAASTRETAVYVYAISHPGKIQNAD
;
A
#
# COMPACT_ATOMS: atom_id res chain seq x y z
N MET A 1 28.39 -21.21 -46.99
CA MET A 1 28.53 -19.75 -46.77
C MET A 1 27.24 -19.06 -46.26
N ARG A 2 26.07 -19.26 -46.84
CA ARG A 2 24.81 -18.63 -46.38
C ARG A 2 24.44 -18.94 -44.91
N PHE A 3 24.63 -20.17 -44.43
CA PHE A 3 24.29 -20.59 -43.05
C PHE A 3 25.19 -19.91 -42.00
N ILE A 4 26.48 -19.73 -42.27
CA ILE A 4 27.44 -19.07 -41.36
C ILE A 4 27.11 -17.57 -41.21
N ILE A 5 26.71 -16.91 -42.29
CA ILE A 5 26.35 -15.49 -42.26
C ILE A 5 25.08 -15.25 -41.42
N VAL A 6 24.07 -16.12 -41.51
CA VAL A 6 22.81 -16.03 -40.71
C VAL A 6 23.12 -16.23 -39.22
N VAL A 7 24.00 -17.18 -38.85
CA VAL A 7 24.36 -17.42 -37.46
C VAL A 7 25.15 -16.25 -36.87
N ILE A 8 26.10 -15.67 -37.63
CA ILE A 8 26.87 -14.49 -37.19
C ILE A 8 25.94 -13.27 -37.02
N LEU A 9 24.98 -13.07 -37.93
CA LEU A 9 24.01 -11.97 -37.82
C LEU A 9 23.09 -12.13 -36.58
N ALA A 10 22.64 -13.34 -36.31
CA ALA A 10 21.81 -13.63 -35.13
C ALA A 10 22.57 -13.42 -33.81
N ILE A 11 23.87 -13.82 -33.76
CA ILE A 11 24.72 -13.59 -32.59
C ILE A 11 25.00 -12.10 -32.37
N SER A 12 25.26 -11.35 -33.42
CA SER A 12 25.52 -9.89 -33.33
C SER A 12 24.28 -9.10 -32.92
N ILE A 13 23.11 -9.46 -33.42
CA ILE A 13 21.83 -8.85 -33.00
C ILE A 13 21.55 -9.20 -31.53
N GLY A 14 21.72 -10.45 -31.11
CA GLY A 14 21.56 -10.87 -29.72
C GLY A 14 22.49 -10.08 -28.78
N ALA A 15 23.79 -9.96 -29.12
CA ALA A 15 24.76 -9.20 -28.32
C ALA A 15 24.40 -7.70 -28.21
N ALA A 16 23.91 -7.08 -29.30
CA ALA A 16 23.47 -5.69 -29.30
C ALA A 16 22.23 -5.47 -28.40
N VAL A 17 21.27 -6.39 -28.43
CA VAL A 17 20.06 -6.35 -27.58
C VAL A 17 20.41 -6.48 -26.10
N PHE A 18 21.30 -7.41 -25.76
CA PHE A 18 21.78 -7.58 -24.36
C PHE A 18 22.58 -6.36 -23.87
N ALA A 19 23.44 -5.80 -24.71
CA ALA A 19 24.21 -4.60 -24.38
C ALA A 19 23.29 -3.38 -24.14
N ASN A 20 22.25 -3.22 -24.95
CA ASN A 20 21.26 -2.16 -24.81
C ASN A 20 20.43 -2.34 -23.52
N ALA A 21 19.95 -3.55 -23.23
CA ALA A 21 19.20 -3.84 -21.99
C ALA A 21 20.05 -3.53 -20.74
N GLY A 22 21.32 -3.93 -20.71
CA GLY A 22 22.22 -3.61 -19.61
C GLY A 22 22.55 -2.10 -19.49
N TYR A 23 22.55 -1.38 -20.59
CA TYR A 23 22.70 0.09 -20.57
C TYR A 23 21.45 0.76 -19.95
N VAL A 24 20.25 0.36 -20.39
CA VAL A 24 18.99 0.92 -19.89
C VAL A 24 18.80 0.60 -18.40
N GLU A 25 19.14 -0.62 -17.95
CA GLU A 25 19.09 -1.00 -16.54
C GLU A 25 20.01 -0.13 -15.67
N ARG A 26 21.25 0.12 -16.13
CA ARG A 26 22.16 1.04 -15.41
C ARG A 26 21.62 2.47 -15.35
N LYS A 27 20.96 2.95 -16.43
CA LYS A 27 20.30 4.26 -16.45
C LYS A 27 19.14 4.29 -15.46
N LEU A 28 18.30 3.24 -15.42
CA LEU A 28 17.20 3.07 -14.47
C LEU A 28 17.68 3.16 -13.03
N LEU A 29 18.78 2.47 -12.69
CA LEU A 29 19.31 2.45 -11.32
C LEU A 29 19.97 3.77 -10.89
N ARG A 30 20.47 4.57 -11.82
CA ARG A 30 21.10 5.87 -11.54
C ARG A 30 20.12 7.02 -11.47
N ALA A 31 18.94 6.86 -12.08
CA ALA A 31 17.90 7.88 -12.06
C ALA A 31 17.29 8.00 -10.66
N ASP A 32 16.83 9.20 -10.33
CA ASP A 32 15.95 9.41 -9.18
C ASP A 32 14.65 8.60 -9.42
N PRO A 33 14.23 7.73 -8.48
CA PRO A 33 13.04 6.90 -8.62
C PRO A 33 11.79 7.68 -9.02
N ASP A 34 11.59 8.84 -8.43
CA ASP A 34 10.39 9.65 -8.62
C ASP A 34 10.35 10.38 -9.97
N THR A 35 11.47 10.43 -10.68
CA THR A 35 11.54 10.98 -12.06
C THR A 35 11.27 9.94 -13.14
N LEU A 36 11.34 8.65 -12.82
CA LEU A 36 11.18 7.55 -13.78
C LEU A 36 9.84 7.58 -14.54
N PRO A 37 8.70 7.93 -13.91
CA PRO A 37 7.42 8.03 -14.62
C PRO A 37 7.35 9.07 -15.74
N ALA A 38 8.30 10.00 -15.79
CA ALA A 38 8.39 11.01 -16.83
C ALA A 38 9.29 10.60 -18.02
N ASP A 39 10.13 9.56 -17.87
CA ASP A 39 10.96 9.01 -18.96
C ASP A 39 10.25 7.78 -19.56
N ALA A 40 9.58 7.96 -20.71
CA ALA A 40 8.80 6.89 -21.35
C ALA A 40 9.63 5.63 -21.62
N THR A 41 10.91 5.76 -21.99
CA THR A 41 11.79 4.61 -22.24
C THR A 41 12.08 3.81 -20.97
N LEU A 42 12.40 4.50 -19.87
CA LEU A 42 12.67 3.86 -18.59
C LEU A 42 11.40 3.29 -17.96
N LEU A 43 10.27 4.00 -18.08
CA LEU A 43 8.97 3.55 -17.61
C LEU A 43 8.57 2.25 -18.31
N HIS A 44 8.59 2.21 -19.65
CA HIS A 44 8.24 1.02 -20.42
C HIS A 44 9.19 -0.16 -20.11
N PHE A 45 10.49 0.10 -20.05
CA PHE A 45 11.48 -0.91 -19.68
C PHE A 45 11.20 -1.50 -18.28
N ALA A 46 10.99 -0.64 -17.28
CA ALA A 46 10.77 -1.09 -15.91
C ALA A 46 9.41 -1.80 -15.76
N VAL A 47 8.34 -1.31 -16.39
CA VAL A 47 7.01 -1.95 -16.35
C VAL A 47 7.06 -3.36 -16.96
N SER A 48 7.68 -3.52 -18.13
CA SER A 48 7.76 -4.83 -18.80
C SER A 48 8.52 -5.89 -17.98
N ARG A 49 9.48 -5.47 -17.17
CA ARG A 49 10.28 -6.35 -16.30
C ARG A 49 9.67 -6.51 -14.91
N GLY A 50 9.04 -5.46 -14.40
CA GLY A 50 8.39 -5.45 -13.08
C GLY A 50 7.12 -6.28 -13.02
N GLN A 51 6.34 -6.32 -14.11
CA GLN A 51 5.12 -7.12 -14.18
C GLN A 51 5.33 -8.60 -13.84
N PRO A 52 6.25 -9.36 -14.48
CA PRO A 52 6.49 -10.76 -14.12
C PRO A 52 7.01 -10.91 -12.67
N LEU A 53 7.79 -9.97 -12.16
CA LEU A 53 8.25 -9.98 -10.76
C LEU A 53 7.07 -9.80 -9.79
N PHE A 54 6.16 -8.88 -10.09
CA PHE A 54 4.93 -8.69 -9.32
C PHE A 54 4.08 -9.96 -9.33
N MET A 55 3.90 -10.59 -10.48
CA MET A 55 3.12 -11.84 -10.59
C MET A 55 3.69 -12.97 -9.73
N VAL A 56 5.02 -13.08 -9.65
CA VAL A 56 5.69 -14.14 -8.87
C VAL A 56 5.70 -13.85 -7.37
N HIS A 57 5.87 -12.58 -6.96
CA HIS A 57 6.17 -12.24 -5.58
C HIS A 57 5.04 -11.53 -4.84
N CYS A 58 4.16 -10.82 -5.55
CA CYS A 58 3.18 -9.92 -4.94
C CYS A 58 1.73 -10.37 -5.19
N ALA A 59 1.44 -10.94 -6.37
CA ALA A 59 0.08 -11.24 -6.80
C ALA A 59 -0.64 -12.28 -5.91
N ALA A 60 0.08 -13.15 -5.20
CA ALA A 60 -0.50 -14.10 -4.26
C ALA A 60 -1.30 -13.42 -3.12
N CYS A 61 -0.90 -12.22 -2.73
CA CYS A 61 -1.61 -11.40 -1.73
C CYS A 61 -2.44 -10.30 -2.42
N HIS A 62 -1.82 -9.53 -3.32
CA HIS A 62 -2.43 -8.33 -3.90
C HIS A 62 -3.34 -8.60 -5.10
N GLY A 63 -3.48 -9.86 -5.53
CA GLY A 63 -4.21 -10.22 -6.76
C GLY A 63 -3.41 -9.92 -8.03
N ILE A 64 -3.80 -10.54 -9.13
CA ILE A 64 -3.11 -10.40 -10.44
C ILE A 64 -3.19 -8.98 -11.02
N SER A 65 -4.26 -8.25 -10.70
CA SER A 65 -4.48 -6.85 -11.10
C SER A 65 -3.99 -5.84 -10.05
N GLY A 66 -3.51 -6.28 -8.88
CA GLY A 66 -3.17 -5.41 -7.78
C GLY A 66 -4.37 -4.92 -6.95
N ALA A 67 -5.59 -5.43 -7.19
CA ALA A 67 -6.82 -4.94 -6.54
C ALA A 67 -6.93 -5.26 -5.04
N GLY A 68 -5.99 -6.02 -4.47
CA GLY A 68 -5.98 -6.37 -3.06
C GLY A 68 -7.01 -7.42 -2.67
N ASP A 69 -7.22 -7.56 -1.37
CA ASP A 69 -8.21 -8.46 -0.76
C ASP A 69 -8.73 -7.85 0.55
N PRO A 70 -9.86 -7.11 0.53
CA PRO A 70 -10.41 -6.50 1.73
C PRO A 70 -10.81 -7.51 2.81
N ALA A 71 -11.13 -8.76 2.46
CA ALA A 71 -11.42 -9.79 3.45
C ALA A 71 -10.19 -10.12 4.32
N LYS A 72 -8.99 -9.93 3.77
CA LYS A 72 -7.71 -10.13 4.45
C LYS A 72 -7.01 -8.83 4.86
N GLY A 73 -7.57 -7.66 4.51
CA GLY A 73 -6.93 -6.38 4.74
C GLY A 73 -5.68 -6.17 3.89
N VAL A 74 -5.66 -6.73 2.69
CA VAL A 74 -4.59 -6.50 1.70
C VAL A 74 -5.01 -5.32 0.83
N PRO A 75 -4.24 -4.21 0.83
CA PRO A 75 -4.63 -3.00 0.12
C PRO A 75 -4.66 -3.19 -1.39
N ASN A 76 -5.55 -2.44 -2.05
CA ASN A 76 -5.55 -2.24 -3.48
C ASN A 76 -4.31 -1.39 -3.86
N LEU A 77 -3.51 -1.87 -4.78
CA LEU A 77 -2.33 -1.19 -5.32
C LEU A 77 -2.61 -0.57 -6.71
N ALA A 78 -3.83 -0.74 -7.23
CA ALA A 78 -4.22 -0.27 -8.56
C ALA A 78 -5.12 0.98 -8.49
N ASP A 79 -5.27 1.59 -7.31
CA ASP A 79 -5.95 2.86 -7.13
C ASP A 79 -4.99 3.95 -6.62
N GLY A 80 -5.51 5.14 -6.36
CA GLY A 80 -4.74 6.28 -5.84
C GLY A 80 -4.80 6.43 -4.33
N ASP A 81 -5.36 5.47 -3.60
CA ASP A 81 -5.46 5.50 -2.13
C ASP A 81 -4.27 4.80 -1.47
N TRP A 82 -3.33 5.58 -0.97
CA TRP A 82 -2.09 5.09 -0.40
C TRP A 82 -2.17 5.05 1.13
N LEU A 83 -2.17 3.82 1.69
CA LEU A 83 -2.12 3.63 3.14
C LEU A 83 -0.80 4.10 3.75
N TYR A 84 0.31 3.95 3.04
CA TYR A 84 1.65 4.39 3.45
C TYR A 84 2.26 5.27 2.38
N GLY A 85 2.74 6.45 2.78
CA GLY A 85 3.33 7.43 1.88
C GLY A 85 2.30 8.07 0.94
N ASN A 86 2.78 8.51 -0.22
CA ASN A 86 1.98 9.22 -1.22
C ASN A 86 2.04 8.53 -2.60
N GLY A 87 2.44 7.26 -2.64
CA GLY A 87 2.55 6.47 -3.86
C GLY A 87 3.71 6.87 -4.77
N ARG A 88 4.73 7.54 -4.25
CA ARG A 88 5.96 7.83 -5.01
C ARG A 88 6.76 6.53 -5.22
N VAL A 89 7.44 6.44 -6.35
CA VAL A 89 8.24 5.25 -6.68
C VAL A 89 9.27 4.93 -5.58
N ALA A 90 9.92 5.96 -5.03
CA ALA A 90 10.88 5.81 -3.93
C ALA A 90 10.26 5.21 -2.66
N GLU A 91 9.03 5.58 -2.31
CA GLU A 91 8.32 5.06 -1.13
C GLU A 91 7.88 3.59 -1.36
N ILE A 92 7.36 3.29 -2.56
CA ILE A 92 6.99 1.93 -2.95
C ILE A 92 8.25 1.03 -2.91
N GLU A 93 9.38 1.52 -3.40
CA GLU A 93 10.66 0.80 -3.38
C GLU A 93 11.09 0.47 -1.94
N GLN A 94 11.03 1.42 -1.02
CA GLN A 94 11.32 1.20 0.41
C GLN A 94 10.39 0.16 1.05
N ILE A 95 9.09 0.20 0.72
CA ILE A 95 8.13 -0.78 1.24
C ILE A 95 8.45 -2.18 0.70
N ILE A 96 8.81 -2.31 -0.58
CA ILE A 96 9.23 -3.60 -1.15
C ILE A 96 10.50 -4.09 -0.47
N GLU A 97 11.51 -3.23 -0.29
CA GLU A 97 12.78 -3.61 0.33
C GLU A 97 12.61 -4.07 1.78
N TYR A 98 11.98 -3.23 2.60
CA TYR A 98 12.00 -3.40 4.06
C TYR A 98 10.70 -3.92 4.65
N GLY A 99 9.59 -3.83 3.90
CA GLY A 99 8.27 -4.28 4.31
C GLY A 99 7.57 -3.35 5.28
N ILE A 100 6.37 -3.78 5.68
CA ILE A 100 5.54 -3.14 6.71
C ILE A 100 5.42 -4.11 7.87
N ARG A 101 5.77 -3.69 9.08
CA ARG A 101 5.80 -4.54 10.29
C ARG A 101 6.49 -5.90 10.06
N SER A 102 7.46 -5.92 9.14
CA SER A 102 8.36 -7.05 8.90
C SER A 102 9.39 -7.14 10.03
N ARG A 103 10.21 -8.17 10.03
CA ARG A 103 11.32 -8.27 10.98
C ARG A 103 12.55 -7.43 10.60
N ASN A 104 12.45 -6.62 9.55
CA ASN A 104 13.53 -5.73 9.13
C ASN A 104 13.52 -4.47 10.01
N SER A 105 14.69 -4.01 10.47
CA SER A 105 14.82 -2.81 11.32
C SER A 105 14.44 -1.51 10.61
N ARG A 106 14.37 -1.51 9.28
CA ARG A 106 13.94 -0.37 8.44
C ARG A 106 12.49 -0.48 7.97
N ALA A 107 11.75 -1.50 8.45
CA ALA A 107 10.34 -1.67 8.08
C ALA A 107 9.48 -0.51 8.62
N TRP A 108 8.45 -0.16 7.88
CA TRP A 108 7.41 0.76 8.36
C TRP A 108 6.63 0.06 9.48
N SER A 109 6.78 0.55 10.72
CA SER A 109 6.23 -0.09 11.91
C SER A 109 5.87 0.91 13.01
N LEU A 110 5.39 2.10 12.64
CA LEU A 110 5.19 3.22 13.59
C LEU A 110 3.89 3.09 14.38
N ALA A 111 2.85 2.48 13.83
CA ALA A 111 1.56 2.36 14.50
C ALA A 111 0.90 1.00 14.30
N ILE A 112 0.08 0.63 15.28
CA ILE A 112 -0.81 -0.54 15.28
C ILE A 112 -2.16 -0.04 15.79
N MET A 113 -3.26 -0.40 15.13
CA MET A 113 -4.58 -0.07 15.62
C MET A 113 -4.90 -0.89 16.88
N PRO A 114 -5.21 -0.26 18.03
CA PRO A 114 -5.54 -0.95 19.28
C PRO A 114 -6.78 -1.84 19.16
N ALA A 115 -6.87 -2.84 20.05
CA ALA A 115 -8.00 -3.77 20.16
C ALA A 115 -8.94 -3.31 21.28
N TYR A 116 -9.86 -2.40 20.99
CA TYR A 116 -10.64 -1.68 21.99
C TYR A 116 -11.61 -2.54 22.83
N ALA A 117 -11.96 -3.76 22.40
CA ALA A 117 -12.76 -4.68 23.22
C ALA A 117 -11.92 -5.42 24.29
N ARG A 118 -10.59 -5.17 24.37
CA ARG A 118 -9.69 -5.81 25.34
C ARG A 118 -9.42 -4.89 26.53
N PRO A 119 -9.17 -5.43 27.75
CA PRO A 119 -8.85 -4.61 28.92
C PRO A 119 -7.65 -3.68 28.78
N HIS A 120 -6.70 -4.07 27.92
CA HIS A 120 -5.53 -3.25 27.57
C HIS A 120 -5.42 -3.19 26.04
N PRO A 121 -6.17 -2.27 25.41
CA PRO A 121 -6.22 -2.17 23.95
C PRO A 121 -4.85 -1.97 23.30
N ASN A 122 -4.00 -1.15 23.90
CA ASN A 122 -2.60 -0.98 23.56
C ASN A 122 -1.74 -0.99 24.83
N PRO A 123 -0.99 -2.07 25.12
CA PRO A 123 -0.16 -2.14 26.32
C PRO A 123 0.93 -1.06 26.42
N ALA A 124 1.34 -0.47 25.29
CA ALA A 124 2.32 0.62 25.26
C ALA A 124 1.71 1.97 25.61
N GLU A 125 0.38 2.14 25.47
CA GLU A 125 -0.34 3.39 25.68
C GLU A 125 -1.38 3.22 26.81
N LYS A 126 -0.96 3.50 28.03
CA LYS A 126 -1.77 3.27 29.25
C LYS A 126 -3.04 4.13 29.33
N ASN A 127 -3.15 5.17 28.51
CA ASN A 127 -4.30 6.09 28.50
C ASN A 127 -5.48 5.58 27.66
N ILE A 128 -5.26 4.58 26.83
CA ILE A 128 -6.33 3.98 26.02
C ILE A 128 -7.06 2.94 26.87
N ARG A 129 -8.33 3.20 27.16
CA ARG A 129 -9.19 2.26 27.89
C ARG A 129 -9.94 1.32 26.96
N ALA A 130 -10.39 0.20 27.50
CA ALA A 130 -11.36 -0.64 26.81
C ALA A 130 -12.70 0.11 26.58
N LEU A 131 -13.33 -0.18 25.46
CA LEU A 131 -14.65 0.35 25.11
C LEU A 131 -15.71 -0.73 25.25
N ALA A 132 -16.88 -0.34 25.76
CA ALA A 132 -18.06 -1.19 25.78
C ALA A 132 -18.63 -1.36 24.34
N PRO A 133 -19.41 -2.42 24.07
CA PRO A 133 -19.99 -2.66 22.75
C PRO A 133 -20.85 -1.52 22.20
N ASP A 134 -21.59 -0.82 23.06
CA ASP A 134 -22.38 0.35 22.71
C ASP A 134 -21.51 1.57 22.38
N GLU A 135 -20.40 1.78 23.06
CA GLU A 135 -19.42 2.82 22.75
C GLU A 135 -18.76 2.58 21.38
N ILE A 136 -18.44 1.32 21.05
CA ILE A 136 -17.94 0.95 19.71
C ILE A 136 -19.02 1.23 18.66
N SER A 137 -20.29 0.94 18.96
CA SER A 137 -21.41 1.23 18.06
C SER A 137 -21.59 2.74 17.85
N ASP A 138 -21.43 3.56 18.88
CA ASP A 138 -21.47 5.01 18.78
C ASP A 138 -20.33 5.56 17.88
N LEU A 139 -19.12 5.01 17.99
CA LEU A 139 -18.00 5.35 17.09
C LEU A 139 -18.33 5.00 15.63
N ILE A 140 -18.97 3.86 15.37
CA ILE A 140 -19.38 3.47 14.01
C ILE A 140 -20.40 4.47 13.44
N GLU A 141 -21.37 4.93 14.22
CA GLU A 141 -22.32 5.94 13.80
C GLU A 141 -21.62 7.28 13.50
N PHE A 142 -20.61 7.66 14.29
CA PHE A 142 -19.78 8.82 14.00
C PHE A 142 -19.03 8.66 12.66
N LEU A 143 -18.40 7.52 12.39
CA LEU A 143 -17.71 7.26 11.13
C LEU A 143 -18.68 7.28 9.94
N PHE A 144 -19.86 6.67 10.06
CA PHE A 144 -20.90 6.72 9.03
C PHE A 144 -21.29 8.17 8.70
N ARG A 145 -21.47 8.98 9.72
CA ARG A 145 -21.76 10.41 9.53
C ARG A 145 -20.61 11.14 8.82
N ARG A 146 -19.36 10.83 9.16
CA ARG A 146 -18.17 11.39 8.48
C ARG A 146 -18.09 11.01 7.00
N GLN A 147 -18.52 9.80 6.67
CA GLN A 147 -18.60 9.27 5.30
C GLN A 147 -19.83 9.76 4.52
N GLY A 148 -20.67 10.63 5.10
CA GLY A 148 -21.92 11.07 4.46
C GLY A 148 -23.02 10.00 4.39
N ARG A 149 -22.87 8.90 5.14
CA ARG A 149 -23.83 7.78 5.22
C ARG A 149 -24.89 8.06 6.27
N GLN A 150 -26.02 7.33 6.19
CA GLN A 150 -27.07 7.40 7.23
C GLN A 150 -26.51 6.94 8.57
N ALA A 151 -26.71 7.80 9.60
CA ALA A 151 -26.24 7.58 10.96
C ALA A 151 -27.28 8.04 11.98
N VAL A 152 -27.31 7.38 13.14
CA VAL A 152 -28.14 7.81 14.28
C VAL A 152 -27.47 9.02 14.94
N ALA A 153 -28.10 10.19 14.81
CA ALA A 153 -27.48 11.47 15.18
C ALA A 153 -27.01 11.55 16.64
N ALA A 154 -27.78 11.04 17.59
CA ALA A 154 -27.39 11.02 19.01
C ALA A 154 -26.20 10.09 19.29
N ALA A 155 -26.16 8.91 18.67
CA ALA A 155 -25.05 7.97 18.76
C ALA A 155 -23.78 8.55 18.11
N ALA A 156 -23.93 9.13 16.92
CA ALA A 156 -22.82 9.80 16.24
C ALA A 156 -22.22 10.97 17.05
N ALA A 157 -23.02 11.68 17.83
CA ALA A 157 -22.52 12.74 18.72
C ALA A 157 -21.70 12.17 19.89
N ARG A 158 -22.14 11.06 20.51
CA ARG A 158 -21.36 10.36 21.55
C ARG A 158 -20.08 9.76 20.97
N GLY A 159 -20.18 9.15 19.79
CA GLY A 159 -19.02 8.61 19.07
C GLY A 159 -17.97 9.68 18.73
N ALA A 160 -18.42 10.89 18.36
CA ALA A 160 -17.50 12.02 18.14
C ALA A 160 -16.72 12.41 19.41
N ALA A 161 -17.40 12.41 20.57
CA ALA A 161 -16.74 12.69 21.84
C ALA A 161 -15.74 11.59 22.23
N LEU A 162 -16.06 10.32 21.99
CA LEU A 162 -15.14 9.19 22.18
C LEU A 162 -13.93 9.27 21.24
N TYR A 163 -14.17 9.60 19.96
CA TYR A 163 -13.13 9.68 18.94
C TYR A 163 -12.02 10.66 19.29
N THR A 164 -12.39 11.85 19.81
CA THR A 164 -11.45 12.92 20.23
C THR A 164 -11.14 12.90 21.71
N GLY A 165 -11.70 11.96 22.47
CA GLY A 165 -11.51 11.81 23.91
C GLY A 165 -10.84 10.48 24.26
N ASP A 166 -11.50 9.72 25.14
CA ASP A 166 -10.95 8.52 25.79
C ASP A 166 -10.51 7.40 24.85
N ALA A 167 -11.04 7.33 23.63
CA ALA A 167 -10.63 6.35 22.64
C ALA A 167 -9.36 6.75 21.88
N GLY A 168 -9.00 8.05 21.84
CA GLY A 168 -7.76 8.54 21.24
C GLY A 168 -7.62 8.25 19.74
N CYS A 169 -8.72 8.02 19.02
CA CYS A 169 -8.67 7.64 17.59
C CYS A 169 -8.01 8.73 16.73
N TYR A 170 -8.21 10.00 17.10
CA TYR A 170 -7.70 11.18 16.40
C TYR A 170 -6.16 11.24 16.38
N ASP A 171 -5.45 10.61 17.32
CA ASP A 171 -3.99 10.60 17.38
C ASP A 171 -3.36 9.96 16.16
N CYS A 172 -4.03 8.94 15.60
CA CYS A 172 -3.62 8.26 14.37
C CYS A 172 -4.44 8.71 13.16
N HIS A 173 -5.76 8.87 13.33
CA HIS A 173 -6.66 9.10 12.20
C HIS A 173 -6.97 10.59 11.96
N SER A 174 -6.30 11.51 12.66
CA SER A 174 -6.52 12.96 12.62
C SER A 174 -7.91 13.38 13.15
N VAL A 175 -8.07 14.64 13.53
CA VAL A 175 -9.34 15.16 14.05
C VAL A 175 -10.47 15.19 13.00
N ASP A 176 -10.10 15.25 11.72
CA ASP A 176 -11.03 15.20 10.59
C ASP A 176 -11.25 13.79 10.03
N ALA A 177 -10.66 12.79 10.66
CA ALA A 177 -10.74 11.38 10.31
C ALA A 177 -10.11 11.03 8.94
N LYS A 178 -9.20 11.86 8.41
CA LYS A 178 -8.55 11.62 7.10
C LYS A 178 -7.32 10.74 7.17
N GLY A 179 -6.95 10.29 8.37
CA GLY A 179 -5.81 9.41 8.57
C GLY A 179 -4.46 10.12 8.55
N ASP A 180 -3.41 9.32 8.53
CA ASP A 180 -2.02 9.75 8.41
C ASP A 180 -1.21 8.67 7.68
N SER A 181 -0.86 8.94 6.44
CA SER A 181 -0.08 8.01 5.60
C SER A 181 1.38 7.86 6.05
N ALA A 182 1.89 8.74 6.91
CA ALA A 182 3.23 8.59 7.47
C ALA A 182 3.32 7.41 8.44
N ILE A 183 2.21 7.05 9.10
CA ILE A 183 2.12 5.93 10.05
C ILE A 183 1.24 4.77 9.56
N GLY A 184 0.60 4.93 8.39
CA GLY A 184 -0.30 3.93 7.82
C GLY A 184 -1.67 3.87 8.50
N ALA A 185 -2.16 5.01 8.98
CA ALA A 185 -3.51 5.15 9.47
C ALA A 185 -4.44 5.58 8.32
N PRO A 186 -5.43 4.74 7.93
CA PRO A 186 -6.28 5.03 6.77
C PRO A 186 -7.20 6.22 6.99
N ASN A 187 -7.62 6.85 5.89
CA ASN A 187 -8.74 7.79 5.86
C ASN A 187 -10.04 7.05 6.23
N LEU A 188 -10.72 7.52 7.26
CA LEU A 188 -11.99 6.96 7.73
C LEU A 188 -13.20 7.80 7.29
N ALA A 189 -12.96 8.92 6.61
CA ALA A 189 -14.00 9.86 6.17
C ALA A 189 -14.47 9.62 4.73
N ASP A 190 -13.86 8.69 4.00
CA ASP A 190 -14.26 8.29 2.64
C ASP A 190 -14.98 6.93 2.63
N ALA A 191 -15.30 6.45 1.42
CA ALA A 191 -15.98 5.16 1.21
C ALA A 191 -15.00 4.00 0.99
N ILE A 192 -13.68 4.24 1.00
CA ILE A 192 -12.66 3.21 0.76
C ILE A 192 -12.45 2.42 2.05
N THR A 193 -12.55 1.10 1.96
CA THR A 193 -12.45 0.22 3.13
C THR A 193 -11.33 -0.77 2.95
N LEU A 194 -10.31 -0.68 3.81
CA LEU A 194 -9.18 -1.62 3.80
C LEU A 194 -9.58 -3.01 4.32
N TYR A 195 -10.52 -3.09 5.27
CA TYR A 195 -10.96 -4.33 5.89
C TYR A 195 -12.48 -4.51 5.78
N GLY A 196 -12.90 -5.59 5.12
CA GLY A 196 -14.31 -5.94 4.96
C GLY A 196 -15.04 -5.09 3.92
N ASP A 197 -16.34 -4.99 4.07
CA ASP A 197 -17.27 -4.35 3.14
C ASP A 197 -17.74 -2.95 3.59
N GLY A 198 -17.15 -2.41 4.64
CA GLY A 198 -17.56 -1.13 5.24
C GLY A 198 -18.91 -1.19 5.96
N SER A 199 -19.48 -2.37 6.23
CA SER A 199 -20.66 -2.54 7.05
C SER A 199 -20.39 -2.19 8.52
N ARG A 200 -21.47 -2.02 9.32
CA ARG A 200 -21.36 -1.83 10.76
C ARG A 200 -20.57 -2.96 11.42
N ASP A 201 -20.82 -4.20 11.00
CA ASP A 201 -20.14 -5.38 11.53
C ASP A 201 -18.64 -5.38 11.18
N ALA A 202 -18.28 -5.03 9.95
CA ALA A 202 -16.86 -4.96 9.54
C ALA A 202 -16.10 -3.86 10.31
N LEU A 203 -16.72 -2.69 10.53
CA LEU A 203 -16.15 -1.63 11.35
C LEU A 203 -16.07 -2.04 12.82
N TYR A 204 -17.10 -2.70 13.35
CA TYR A 204 -17.08 -3.24 14.71
C TYR A 204 -15.89 -4.20 14.91
N GLN A 205 -15.71 -5.16 14.00
CA GLN A 205 -14.57 -6.08 14.04
C GLN A 205 -13.24 -5.34 14.01
N SER A 206 -13.13 -4.27 13.22
CA SER A 206 -11.91 -3.48 13.13
C SER A 206 -11.60 -2.75 14.43
N ILE A 207 -12.60 -2.10 15.04
CA ILE A 207 -12.43 -1.34 16.28
C ILE A 207 -12.25 -2.31 17.47
N ALA A 208 -13.09 -3.32 17.58
CA ALA A 208 -13.07 -4.24 18.72
C ALA A 208 -11.77 -5.04 18.83
N TYR A 209 -11.23 -5.51 17.69
CA TYR A 209 -10.10 -6.43 17.69
C TYR A 209 -8.79 -5.82 17.19
N GLY A 210 -8.83 -4.58 16.74
CA GLY A 210 -7.68 -3.86 16.18
C GLY A 210 -7.25 -4.41 14.80
N ARG A 211 -6.30 -3.73 14.18
CA ARG A 211 -5.77 -4.11 12.87
C ARG A 211 -4.26 -3.99 12.83
N GLN A 212 -3.63 -5.02 12.25
CA GLN A 212 -2.18 -5.09 12.08
C GLN A 212 -1.86 -5.90 10.82
N GLY A 213 -1.72 -5.24 9.69
CA GLY A 213 -1.27 -5.87 8.45
C GLY A 213 0.26 -6.01 8.41
N VAL A 214 0.76 -7.01 7.69
CA VAL A 214 2.20 -7.25 7.49
C VAL A 214 2.49 -7.37 6.00
N CYS A 215 3.43 -6.57 5.48
CA CYS A 215 4.07 -6.81 4.20
C CYS A 215 5.50 -7.31 4.44
N PRO A 216 5.92 -8.46 3.89
CA PRO A 216 7.26 -8.97 4.10
C PRO A 216 8.33 -8.11 3.42
N ALA A 217 9.55 -8.11 3.96
CA ALA A 217 10.72 -7.50 3.33
C ALA A 217 11.25 -8.39 2.22
N TRP A 218 11.51 -7.83 1.05
CA TRP A 218 11.98 -8.56 -0.13
C TRP A 218 13.47 -8.35 -0.45
N ILE A 219 14.18 -7.50 0.30
CA ILE A 219 15.60 -7.16 0.08
C ILE A 219 16.55 -8.38 -0.02
N LYS A 220 16.19 -9.52 0.56
CA LYS A 220 16.97 -10.76 0.45
C LYS A 220 16.63 -11.60 -0.78
N LYS A 221 15.55 -11.27 -1.49
CA LYS A 221 15.03 -12.04 -2.64
C LYS A 221 15.09 -11.27 -3.95
N LEU A 222 14.93 -9.95 -3.88
CA LEU A 222 15.02 -9.05 -5.03
C LEU A 222 16.30 -8.23 -4.95
N ASN A 223 17.03 -8.14 -6.06
CA ASN A 223 18.14 -7.20 -6.19
C ASN A 223 17.62 -5.77 -6.44
N ALA A 224 18.49 -4.78 -6.45
CA ALA A 224 18.12 -3.38 -6.61
C ALA A 224 17.36 -3.10 -7.93
N ALA A 225 17.74 -3.75 -9.05
CA ALA A 225 17.06 -3.59 -10.32
C ALA A 225 15.64 -4.17 -10.25
N SER A 226 15.50 -5.39 -9.76
CA SER A 226 14.19 -6.06 -9.61
C SER A 226 13.27 -5.31 -8.66
N THR A 227 13.79 -4.75 -7.57
CA THR A 227 13.03 -3.90 -6.64
C THR A 227 12.52 -2.64 -7.33
N ARG A 228 13.40 -1.92 -8.03
CA ARG A 228 13.07 -0.72 -8.80
C ARG A 228 12.04 -1.00 -9.89
N GLU A 229 12.22 -2.05 -10.67
CA GLU A 229 11.31 -2.50 -11.73
C GLU A 229 9.92 -2.82 -11.18
N THR A 230 9.86 -3.54 -10.05
CA THR A 230 8.60 -3.86 -9.37
C THR A 230 7.92 -2.60 -8.82
N ALA A 231 8.66 -1.67 -8.22
CA ALA A 231 8.12 -0.42 -7.70
C ALA A 231 7.53 0.46 -8.81
N VAL A 232 8.22 0.57 -9.94
CA VAL A 232 7.72 1.29 -11.12
C VAL A 232 6.47 0.61 -11.70
N TYR A 233 6.40 -0.73 -11.72
CA TYR A 233 5.20 -1.43 -12.14
C TYR A 233 4.01 -1.15 -11.21
N VAL A 234 4.19 -1.18 -9.89
CA VAL A 234 3.14 -0.86 -8.91
C VAL A 234 2.68 0.59 -9.09
N TYR A 235 3.61 1.53 -9.25
CA TYR A 235 3.28 2.92 -9.59
C TYR A 235 2.44 3.00 -10.87
N ALA A 236 2.81 2.25 -11.90
CA ALA A 236 2.14 2.29 -13.20
C ALA A 236 0.69 1.77 -13.13
N ILE A 237 0.43 0.68 -12.39
CA ILE A 237 -0.95 0.15 -12.25
C ILE A 237 -1.85 1.08 -11.42
N SER A 238 -1.30 1.88 -10.52
CA SER A 238 -2.06 2.91 -9.78
C SER A 238 -2.30 4.19 -10.59
N HIS A 239 -1.62 4.35 -11.74
CA HIS A 239 -1.71 5.51 -12.63
C HIS A 239 -1.94 5.08 -14.09
N PRO A 240 -3.06 4.40 -14.41
CA PRO A 240 -3.27 3.76 -15.73
C PRO A 240 -3.17 4.72 -16.92
N GLY A 241 -3.47 6.01 -16.74
CA GLY A 241 -3.31 7.03 -17.79
C GLY A 241 -1.87 7.35 -18.16
N LYS A 242 -0.88 6.97 -17.35
CA LYS A 242 0.54 7.20 -17.63
C LYS A 242 1.15 6.12 -18.53
N ILE A 243 0.60 4.91 -18.53
CA ILE A 243 1.09 3.82 -19.39
C ILE A 243 0.62 4.04 -20.85
N GLN A 244 -0.58 4.55 -21.05
CA GLN A 244 -1.18 4.75 -22.39
C GLN A 244 -0.51 5.88 -23.19
N ASN A 245 0.25 6.76 -22.56
CA ASN A 245 0.97 7.86 -23.20
C ASN A 245 2.45 7.51 -23.47
N ALA A 246 2.88 6.28 -23.23
CA ALA A 246 4.25 5.81 -23.42
C ALA A 246 4.44 4.99 -24.72
N ASP A 247 3.35 4.76 -25.48
CA ASP A 247 3.34 4.18 -26.83
C ASP A 247 3.36 5.31 -27.86
#